data_a07c4a906b5fb2095b865357eff1ed30
#
_entry.id   a07c4a906b5fb2095b865357eff1ed30
#
_cell.length_a   1.000
_cell.length_b   1.000
_cell.length_c   1.000
_cell.angle_alpha   90.00
_cell.angle_beta   90.00
_cell.angle_gamma   90.00
#
_symmetry.space_group_name_H-M   'P 1'
#
loop_
_entity.id
_entity.type
_entity.pdbx_description
1 polymer ?
#
loop_
_entity_poly.entity_id
_entity_poly.type
_entity_poly.pdbx_seq_one_letter_code
_entity_poly.pdbx_strand_id
1 'polypeptide(L)'
;MCIRDRVFTAYPWSHSLLTSIAWGLLFAALARGCGAPRHAYAWLAALVTSHWLLDWITHAPDMPLWPTASSPRVGLGLWDSIPATLVVEGLLWIIGLAIYQRRRRASSWVGLLALWSLVTVSSLMWVTGPWSPPPPTPRALAWFALIGWVVPPWAALADRHYVSRDAR
;
A
#
# COMPACT_ATOMS: atom_id res chain seq x y z
N MET A 1 -1.74 11.64 -5.68
CA MET A 1 -0.54 12.03 -6.45
C MET A 1 -0.85 11.69 -7.89
N CYS A 2 -1.27 12.69 -8.66
CA CYS A 2 -1.71 12.44 -10.04
C CYS A 2 -0.49 12.19 -10.91
N ILE A 3 -0.21 10.93 -11.23
CA ILE A 3 0.86 10.50 -12.13
C ILE A 3 0.28 10.35 -13.55
N ARG A 4 -0.73 11.16 -13.88
CA ARG A 4 -1.49 11.09 -15.13
C ARG A 4 -0.64 11.10 -16.40
N ASP A 5 0.55 11.69 -16.36
CA ASP A 5 1.34 11.94 -17.57
C ASP A 5 2.72 11.24 -17.58
N ARG A 6 2.97 10.33 -16.63
CA ARG A 6 4.25 9.65 -16.55
C ARG A 6 4.10 8.15 -16.74
N VAL A 7 4.44 7.68 -17.92
CA VAL A 7 4.66 6.26 -18.19
C VAL A 7 5.89 5.83 -17.40
N PHE A 8 5.73 5.01 -16.38
CA PHE A 8 6.83 4.45 -15.60
C PHE A 8 7.52 3.34 -16.38
N THR A 9 8.39 3.73 -17.30
CA THR A 9 9.17 2.78 -18.12
C THR A 9 10.32 2.12 -17.34
N ALA A 10 10.66 2.59 -16.13
CA ALA A 10 11.92 2.29 -15.47
C ALA A 10 11.85 1.48 -14.15
N TYR A 11 10.70 0.92 -13.76
CA TYR A 11 10.56 0.18 -12.50
C TYR A 11 10.11 -1.29 -12.63
N PRO A 12 10.60 -2.06 -13.61
CA PRO A 12 10.10 -3.42 -13.85
C PRO A 12 10.41 -4.38 -12.69
N TRP A 13 11.45 -4.10 -11.88
CA TRP A 13 11.86 -4.94 -10.75
C TRP A 13 10.99 -4.76 -9.50
N SER A 14 10.28 -3.66 -9.38
CA SER A 14 9.35 -3.41 -8.28
C SER A 14 7.88 -3.52 -8.70
N HIS A 15 7.57 -3.32 -10.00
CA HIS A 15 6.20 -3.20 -10.49
C HIS A 15 5.82 -4.24 -11.56
N SER A 16 6.58 -5.33 -11.75
CA SER A 16 6.08 -6.46 -12.53
C SER A 16 5.41 -7.50 -11.64
N LEU A 17 4.40 -8.20 -12.16
CA LEU A 17 3.72 -9.25 -11.43
C LEU A 17 4.70 -10.33 -10.94
N LEU A 18 5.58 -10.80 -11.82
CA LEU A 18 6.54 -11.86 -11.50
C LEU A 18 7.47 -11.44 -10.36
N THR A 19 8.00 -10.21 -10.40
CA THR A 19 8.88 -9.73 -9.33
C THR A 19 8.12 -9.43 -8.05
N SER A 20 6.88 -8.97 -8.12
CA SER A 20 6.03 -8.77 -6.93
C SER A 20 5.76 -10.09 -6.22
N ILE A 21 5.50 -11.17 -6.96
CA ILE A 21 5.39 -12.53 -6.39
C ILE A 21 6.71 -12.95 -5.76
N ALA A 22 7.84 -12.79 -6.46
CA ALA A 22 9.16 -13.16 -5.93
C ALA A 22 9.51 -12.39 -4.65
N TRP A 23 9.26 -11.08 -4.61
CA TRP A 23 9.43 -10.25 -3.41
C TRP A 23 8.50 -10.68 -2.28
N GLY A 24 7.24 -11.01 -2.60
CA GLY A 24 6.27 -11.51 -1.63
C GLY A 24 6.74 -12.80 -0.96
N LEU A 25 7.20 -13.77 -1.74
CA LEU A 25 7.73 -15.04 -1.25
C LEU A 25 9.01 -14.83 -0.43
N LEU A 26 9.93 -13.98 -0.91
CA LEU A 26 11.18 -13.67 -0.20
C LEU A 26 10.88 -12.98 1.14
N PHE A 27 10.01 -11.98 1.16
CA PHE A 27 9.62 -11.29 2.39
C PHE A 27 8.98 -12.24 3.40
N ALA A 28 8.08 -13.11 2.94
CA ALA A 28 7.44 -14.12 3.78
C ALA A 28 8.44 -15.13 4.33
N ALA A 29 9.44 -15.55 3.53
CA ALA A 29 10.50 -16.44 3.96
C ALA A 29 11.41 -15.80 5.01
N LEU A 30 11.80 -14.54 4.81
CA LEU A 30 12.60 -13.77 5.79
C LEU A 30 11.84 -13.58 7.10
N ALA A 31 10.57 -13.19 7.04
CA ALA A 31 9.71 -13.05 8.23
C ALA A 31 9.61 -14.40 8.97
N ARG A 32 9.49 -15.51 8.25
CA ARG A 32 9.46 -16.85 8.82
C ARG A 32 10.78 -17.20 9.50
N GLY A 33 11.92 -16.84 8.91
CA GLY A 33 13.25 -16.96 9.52
C GLY A 33 13.41 -16.13 10.79
N CYS A 34 12.74 -14.98 10.86
CA CYS A 34 12.68 -14.10 12.05
C CYS A 34 11.62 -14.51 13.08
N GLY A 35 11.00 -15.69 12.95
CA GLY A 35 10.08 -16.24 13.95
C GLY A 35 8.60 -16.00 13.67
N ALA A 36 8.21 -15.47 12.51
CA ALA A 36 6.80 -15.36 12.16
C ALA A 36 6.12 -16.74 12.11
N PRO A 37 4.86 -16.89 12.54
CA PRO A 37 4.16 -18.16 12.55
C PRO A 37 3.92 -18.67 11.13
N ARG A 38 3.85 -19.99 10.96
CA ARG A 38 3.71 -20.64 9.65
C ARG A 38 2.50 -20.14 8.86
N HIS A 39 1.38 -19.92 9.53
CA HIS A 39 0.16 -19.42 8.88
C HIS A 39 0.29 -18.01 8.33
N ALA A 40 1.23 -17.19 8.84
CA ALA A 40 1.46 -15.84 8.34
C ALA A 40 2.17 -15.82 6.97
N TYR A 41 2.85 -16.92 6.58
CA TYR A 41 3.63 -16.98 5.34
C TYR A 41 2.78 -16.64 4.10
N ALA A 42 1.68 -17.35 3.92
CA ALA A 42 0.79 -17.14 2.76
C ALA A 42 0.18 -15.73 2.76
N TRP A 43 -0.21 -15.25 3.94
CA TRP A 43 -0.76 -13.89 4.07
C TRP A 43 0.28 -12.80 3.75
N LEU A 44 1.50 -12.94 4.24
CA LEU A 44 2.57 -11.98 3.95
C LEU A 44 2.92 -11.96 2.46
N ALA A 45 3.06 -13.14 1.83
CA ALA A 45 3.29 -13.23 0.40
C ALA A 45 2.14 -12.60 -0.40
N ALA A 46 0.88 -12.90 -0.03
CA ALA A 46 -0.30 -12.34 -0.68
C ALA A 46 -0.38 -10.82 -0.52
N LEU A 47 -0.10 -10.28 0.67
CA LEU A 47 -0.12 -8.84 0.93
C LEU A 47 0.91 -8.09 0.09
N VAL A 48 2.13 -8.60 -0.05
CA VAL A 48 3.14 -7.97 -0.92
C VAL A 48 2.72 -8.04 -2.37
N THR A 49 2.21 -9.20 -2.83
CA THR A 49 1.76 -9.37 -4.22
C THR A 49 0.52 -8.54 -4.53
N SER A 50 -0.36 -8.30 -3.55
CA SER A 50 -1.58 -7.50 -3.73
C SER A 50 -1.29 -6.05 -4.10
N HIS A 51 -0.10 -5.52 -3.79
CA HIS A 51 0.34 -4.22 -4.27
C HIS A 51 0.25 -4.13 -5.80
N TRP A 52 0.78 -5.14 -6.51
CA TRP A 52 0.69 -5.18 -7.97
C TRP A 52 -0.75 -5.27 -8.47
N LEU A 53 -1.63 -5.98 -7.77
CA LEU A 53 -3.06 -6.05 -8.15
C LEU A 53 -3.76 -4.71 -8.01
N LEU A 54 -3.44 -3.95 -6.96
CA LEU A 54 -3.97 -2.60 -6.76
C LEU A 54 -3.44 -1.65 -7.84
N ASP A 55 -2.16 -1.73 -8.16
CA ASP A 55 -1.56 -0.95 -9.24
C ASP A 55 -2.17 -1.29 -10.60
N TRP A 56 -2.43 -2.57 -10.88
CA TRP A 56 -3.11 -2.98 -12.11
C TRP A 56 -4.51 -2.36 -12.25
N ILE A 57 -5.24 -2.20 -11.15
CA ILE A 57 -6.54 -1.53 -11.17
C ILE A 57 -6.38 -0.03 -11.42
N THR A 58 -5.39 0.59 -10.80
CA THR A 58 -5.24 2.05 -10.77
C THR A 58 -4.50 2.62 -11.97
N HIS A 59 -3.44 1.95 -12.42
CA HIS A 59 -2.59 2.40 -13.52
C HIS A 59 -3.27 2.29 -14.90
N ALA A 60 -2.87 3.16 -15.82
CA ALA A 60 -3.03 2.97 -17.25
C ALA A 60 -2.34 1.65 -17.68
N PRO A 61 -2.53 1.17 -18.95
CA PRO A 61 -1.88 -0.07 -19.43
C PRO A 61 -0.36 0.05 -19.54
N ASP A 62 0.34 0.27 -18.43
CA ASP A 62 1.79 0.42 -18.32
C ASP A 62 2.45 -0.58 -17.35
N MET A 63 1.64 -1.40 -16.65
CA MET A 63 2.10 -2.39 -15.68
C MET A 63 2.61 -3.66 -16.36
N PRO A 64 3.91 -4.01 -16.25
CA PRO A 64 4.46 -5.19 -16.88
C PRO A 64 4.11 -6.47 -16.11
N LEU A 65 3.97 -7.60 -16.83
CA LEU A 65 3.81 -8.92 -16.20
C LEU A 65 5.15 -9.50 -15.74
N TRP A 66 6.25 -9.20 -16.45
CA TRP A 66 7.61 -9.62 -16.08
C TRP A 66 8.63 -8.50 -16.37
N PRO A 67 9.84 -8.54 -15.79
CA PRO A 67 10.73 -7.39 -15.77
C PRO A 67 11.59 -7.24 -17.04
N THR A 68 11.02 -7.48 -18.22
CA THR A 68 11.71 -7.26 -19.51
C THR A 68 10.97 -6.26 -20.39
N ALA A 69 11.68 -5.68 -21.35
CA ALA A 69 11.10 -4.72 -22.28
C ALA A 69 9.99 -5.32 -23.17
N SER A 70 10.05 -6.64 -23.43
CA SER A 70 9.05 -7.38 -24.20
C SER A 70 7.82 -7.80 -23.42
N SER A 71 7.73 -7.45 -22.13
CA SER A 71 6.57 -7.80 -21.30
C SER A 71 5.30 -7.14 -21.81
N PRO A 72 4.18 -7.90 -21.90
CA PRO A 72 2.87 -7.27 -22.05
C PRO A 72 2.64 -6.28 -20.90
N ARG A 73 1.96 -5.19 -21.25
CA ARG A 73 1.60 -4.15 -20.29
C ARG A 73 0.10 -4.14 -20.11
N VAL A 74 -0.33 -4.11 -18.86
CA VAL A 74 -1.74 -4.18 -18.46
C VAL A 74 -2.06 -3.06 -17.47
N GLY A 75 -3.34 -2.71 -17.33
CA GLY A 75 -3.83 -1.70 -16.39
C GLY A 75 -5.26 -1.34 -16.74
N LEU A 76 -6.07 -1.00 -15.75
CA LEU A 76 -7.48 -0.64 -15.93
C LEU A 76 -7.72 0.87 -15.94
N GLY A 77 -6.72 1.69 -15.59
CA GLY A 77 -6.76 3.14 -15.71
C GLY A 77 -7.72 3.83 -14.72
N LEU A 78 -7.94 3.26 -13.53
CA LEU A 78 -8.83 3.89 -12.55
C LEU A 78 -8.44 5.34 -12.25
N TRP A 79 -7.14 5.64 -12.26
CA TRP A 79 -6.62 7.00 -12.01
C TRP A 79 -6.95 8.02 -13.11
N ASP A 80 -7.48 7.59 -14.24
CA ASP A 80 -7.96 8.51 -15.28
C ASP A 80 -9.25 9.22 -14.85
N SER A 81 -9.94 8.70 -13.82
CA SER A 81 -11.14 9.30 -13.25
C SER A 81 -10.97 9.60 -11.77
N ILE A 82 -10.79 10.87 -11.39
CA ILE A 82 -10.70 11.28 -9.98
C ILE A 82 -11.92 10.81 -9.17
N PRO A 83 -13.18 10.99 -9.62
CA PRO A 83 -14.33 10.52 -8.85
C PRO A 83 -14.33 9.00 -8.65
N ALA A 84 -14.01 8.22 -9.69
CA ALA A 84 -13.95 6.76 -9.57
C ALA A 84 -12.83 6.32 -8.62
N THR A 85 -11.65 6.95 -8.69
CA THR A 85 -10.54 6.72 -7.77
C THR A 85 -10.95 6.95 -6.32
N LEU A 86 -11.55 8.11 -6.03
CA LEU A 86 -11.97 8.45 -4.67
C LEU A 86 -13.04 7.49 -4.14
N VAL A 87 -13.95 7.01 -5.00
CA VAL A 87 -14.98 6.04 -4.58
C VAL A 87 -14.35 4.67 -4.32
N VAL A 88 -13.59 4.12 -5.26
CA VAL A 88 -13.06 2.75 -5.15
C VAL A 88 -12.02 2.66 -4.03
N GLU A 89 -11.03 3.54 -4.03
CA GLU A 89 -9.97 3.53 -3.01
C GLU A 89 -10.53 3.91 -1.63
N GLY A 90 -11.48 4.85 -1.58
CA GLY A 90 -12.17 5.23 -0.35
C GLY A 90 -12.97 4.07 0.26
N LEU A 91 -13.68 3.29 -0.56
CA LEU A 91 -14.36 2.09 -0.09
C LEU A 91 -13.39 1.05 0.45
N LEU A 92 -12.27 0.79 -0.25
CA LEU A 92 -11.22 -0.13 0.23
C LEU A 92 -10.63 0.35 1.57
N TRP A 93 -10.37 1.64 1.69
CA TRP A 93 -9.87 2.26 2.92
C TRP A 93 -10.84 2.10 4.09
N ILE A 94 -12.12 2.45 3.88
CA ILE A 94 -13.18 2.32 4.90
C ILE A 94 -13.39 0.85 5.30
N ILE A 95 -13.43 -0.07 4.34
CA ILE A 95 -13.60 -1.50 4.61
C ILE A 95 -12.41 -2.02 5.43
N GLY A 96 -11.18 -1.70 5.04
CA GLY A 96 -9.98 -2.11 5.77
C GLY A 96 -9.97 -1.59 7.21
N LEU A 97 -10.29 -0.32 7.41
CA LEU A 97 -10.41 0.29 8.74
C LEU A 97 -11.53 -0.35 9.56
N ALA A 98 -12.67 -0.61 8.94
CA ALA A 98 -13.82 -1.26 9.62
C ALA A 98 -13.48 -2.70 10.04
N ILE A 99 -12.79 -3.48 9.21
CA ILE A 99 -12.31 -4.83 9.55
C ILE A 99 -11.35 -4.75 10.73
N TYR A 100 -10.38 -3.83 10.71
CA TYR A 100 -9.44 -3.64 11.79
C TYR A 100 -10.16 -3.31 13.11
N GLN A 101 -11.05 -2.34 13.11
CA GLN A 101 -11.80 -1.90 14.29
C GLN A 101 -12.78 -2.96 14.82
N ARG A 102 -13.30 -3.83 13.95
CA ARG A 102 -14.14 -4.96 14.40
C ARG A 102 -13.35 -6.03 15.15
N ARG A 103 -12.09 -6.26 14.75
CA ARG A 103 -11.22 -7.30 15.33
C ARG A 103 -10.36 -6.80 16.48
N ARG A 104 -10.07 -5.51 16.53
CA ARG A 104 -9.14 -4.90 17.47
C ARG A 104 -9.82 -3.74 18.21
N ARG A 105 -9.39 -3.50 19.45
CA ARG A 105 -9.81 -2.34 20.25
C ARG A 105 -8.61 -1.67 20.87
N ALA A 106 -8.66 -0.36 21.02
CA ALA A 106 -7.62 0.36 21.73
C ALA A 106 -7.53 -0.10 23.19
N SER A 107 -6.33 -0.36 23.66
CA SER A 107 -6.02 -0.64 25.05
C SER A 107 -5.57 0.61 25.80
N SER A 108 -5.25 1.69 25.08
CA SER A 108 -4.82 2.97 25.65
C SER A 108 -5.18 4.14 24.74
N TRP A 109 -5.18 5.36 25.32
CA TRP A 109 -5.36 6.60 24.56
C TRP A 109 -4.22 6.85 23.54
N VAL A 110 -3.01 6.35 23.84
CA VAL A 110 -1.86 6.41 22.90
C VAL A 110 -2.19 5.65 21.61
N GLY A 111 -2.79 4.46 21.73
CA GLY A 111 -3.23 3.68 20.57
C GLY A 111 -4.30 4.41 19.76
N LEU A 112 -5.28 5.01 20.42
CA LEU A 112 -6.31 5.83 19.76
C LEU A 112 -5.68 6.97 18.97
N LEU A 113 -4.81 7.77 19.60
CA LEU A 113 -4.16 8.89 18.96
C LEU A 113 -3.25 8.44 17.79
N ALA A 114 -2.46 7.39 18.00
CA ALA A 114 -1.58 6.87 16.96
C ALA A 114 -2.36 6.36 15.73
N LEU A 115 -3.44 5.60 15.94
CA LEU A 115 -4.24 5.12 14.82
C LEU A 115 -4.97 6.27 14.11
N TRP A 116 -5.67 7.12 14.86
CA TRP A 116 -6.49 8.14 14.23
C TRP A 116 -5.67 9.27 13.61
N SER A 117 -4.50 9.60 14.15
CA SER A 117 -3.57 10.52 13.49
C SER A 117 -3.01 9.93 12.20
N LEU A 118 -2.65 8.63 12.19
CA LEU A 118 -2.24 7.92 10.97
C LEU A 118 -3.35 7.92 9.92
N VAL A 119 -4.58 7.55 10.32
CA VAL A 119 -5.76 7.55 9.44
C VAL A 119 -6.03 8.95 8.88
N THR A 120 -6.04 9.98 9.74
CA THR A 120 -6.31 11.35 9.31
C THR A 120 -5.26 11.85 8.33
N VAL A 121 -3.98 11.71 8.65
CA VAL A 121 -2.88 12.17 7.77
C VAL A 121 -2.91 11.42 6.43
N SER A 122 -3.05 10.10 6.46
CA SER A 122 -3.11 9.30 5.23
C SER A 122 -4.33 9.65 4.39
N SER A 123 -5.50 9.85 5.02
CA SER A 123 -6.73 10.24 4.31
C SER A 123 -6.62 11.63 3.69
N LEU A 124 -6.02 12.60 4.40
CA LEU A 124 -5.79 13.94 3.87
C LEU A 124 -4.84 13.91 2.66
N MET A 125 -3.73 13.18 2.77
CA MET A 125 -2.78 13.01 1.66
C MET A 125 -3.44 12.35 0.46
N TRP A 126 -4.24 11.32 0.69
CA TRP A 126 -4.96 10.62 -0.37
C TRP A 126 -6.02 11.52 -1.04
N VAL A 127 -6.89 12.18 -0.26
CA VAL A 127 -7.94 13.05 -0.81
C VAL A 127 -7.36 14.22 -1.58
N THR A 128 -6.29 14.85 -1.09
CA THR A 128 -5.67 16.02 -1.75
C THR A 128 -4.73 15.65 -2.90
N GLY A 129 -4.26 14.40 -2.94
CA GLY A 129 -3.31 13.90 -3.92
C GLY A 129 -3.66 14.19 -5.39
N PRO A 130 -4.91 13.94 -5.85
CA PRO A 130 -5.32 14.18 -7.22
C PRO A 130 -5.19 15.63 -7.71
N TRP A 131 -5.21 16.58 -6.80
CA TRP A 131 -5.06 18.02 -7.11
C TRP A 131 -3.68 18.57 -6.76
N SER A 132 -2.80 17.74 -6.20
CA SER A 132 -1.44 18.16 -5.87
C SER A 132 -0.57 18.21 -7.12
N PRO A 133 0.31 19.22 -7.27
CA PRO A 133 1.24 19.26 -8.37
C PRO A 133 2.18 18.04 -8.32
N PRO A 134 2.58 17.49 -9.48
CA PRO A 134 3.54 16.39 -9.52
C PRO A 134 4.88 16.84 -8.93
N PRO A 135 5.66 15.93 -8.31
CA PRO A 135 6.99 16.25 -7.82
C PRO A 135 7.85 16.86 -8.95
N PRO A 136 8.52 17.99 -8.72
CA PRO A 136 9.20 18.73 -9.77
C PRO A 136 10.39 17.97 -10.36
N THR A 137 10.97 17.03 -9.63
CA THR A 137 12.13 16.24 -10.04
C THR A 137 12.04 14.79 -9.55
N PRO A 138 12.72 13.83 -10.22
CA PRO A 138 12.87 12.46 -9.72
C PRO A 138 13.48 12.40 -8.30
N ARG A 139 14.37 13.34 -7.97
CA ARG A 139 14.97 13.44 -6.64
C ARG A 139 13.94 13.85 -5.58
N ALA A 140 13.05 14.78 -5.89
CA ALA A 140 11.94 15.14 -5.01
C ALA A 140 11.01 13.94 -4.77
N LEU A 141 10.69 13.19 -5.83
CA LEU A 141 9.90 11.96 -5.72
C LEU A 141 10.59 10.94 -4.78
N ALA A 142 11.91 10.76 -4.91
CA ALA A 142 12.66 9.85 -4.03
C ALA A 142 12.60 10.29 -2.56
N TRP A 143 12.71 11.57 -2.26
CA TRP A 143 12.55 12.10 -0.91
C TRP A 143 11.13 11.86 -0.36
N PHE A 144 10.09 12.08 -1.16
CA PHE A 144 8.71 11.77 -0.76
C PHE A 144 8.54 10.28 -0.44
N ALA A 145 9.13 9.40 -1.26
CA ALA A 145 9.10 7.96 -1.00
C ALA A 145 9.78 7.58 0.31
N LEU A 146 10.91 8.24 0.66
CA LEU A 146 11.59 8.03 1.94
C LEU A 146 10.75 8.45 3.14
N ILE A 147 9.94 9.52 3.04
CA ILE A 147 9.01 9.92 4.09
C ILE A 147 7.99 8.80 4.38
N GLY A 148 7.63 8.02 3.38
CA GLY A 148 6.76 6.85 3.54
C GLY A 148 7.26 5.82 4.56
N TRP A 149 8.58 5.75 4.83
CA TRP A 149 9.15 4.88 5.86
C TRP A 149 8.77 5.26 7.29
N VAL A 150 8.16 6.41 7.51
CA VAL A 150 7.58 6.77 8.82
C VAL A 150 6.29 5.98 9.09
N VAL A 151 5.57 5.55 8.06
CA VAL A 151 4.29 4.84 8.19
C VAL A 151 4.41 3.50 8.92
N PRO A 152 5.35 2.59 8.61
CA PRO A 152 5.47 1.32 9.31
C PRO A 152 5.70 1.46 10.83
N PRO A 153 6.64 2.25 11.35
CA PRO A 153 6.79 2.43 12.80
C PRO A 153 5.59 3.13 13.44
N TRP A 154 4.90 4.04 12.72
CA TRP A 154 3.69 4.68 13.20
C TRP A 154 2.54 3.67 13.33
N ALA A 155 2.32 2.84 12.31
CA ALA A 155 1.36 1.75 12.36
C ALA A 155 1.68 0.72 13.46
N ALA A 156 2.97 0.37 13.63
CA ALA A 156 3.41 -0.51 14.70
C ALA A 156 3.17 0.09 16.10
N LEU A 157 3.35 1.39 16.27
CA LEU A 157 2.99 2.09 17.52
C LEU A 157 1.49 1.98 17.78
N ALA A 158 0.65 2.22 16.78
CA ALA A 158 -0.79 2.04 16.92
C ALA A 158 -1.14 0.59 17.32
N ASP A 159 -0.62 -0.40 16.57
CA ASP A 159 -0.96 -1.81 16.80
C ASP A 159 -0.50 -2.36 18.14
N ARG A 160 0.63 -1.91 18.69
CA ARG A 160 1.10 -2.28 20.03
C ARG A 160 0.10 -1.89 21.14
N HIS A 161 -0.70 -0.87 20.91
CA HIS A 161 -1.72 -0.35 21.84
C HIS A 161 -3.14 -0.76 21.44
N TYR A 162 -3.26 -1.78 20.57
CA TYR A 162 -4.52 -2.40 20.21
C TYR A 162 -4.50 -3.88 20.56
N VAL A 163 -5.58 -4.37 21.17
CA VAL A 163 -5.73 -5.77 21.57
C VAL A 163 -6.86 -6.44 20.80
N SER A 164 -6.77 -7.75 20.61
CA SER A 164 -7.86 -8.53 20.00
C SER A 164 -9.14 -8.39 20.83
N ARG A 165 -10.28 -8.26 20.15
CA ARG A 165 -11.59 -8.29 20.80
C ARG A 165 -11.99 -9.71 21.23
N ASP A 166 -11.40 -10.74 20.60
CA ASP A 166 -11.67 -12.15 20.85
C ASP A 166 -10.83 -12.71 22.01
N ALA A 167 -9.88 -11.93 22.54
CA ALA A 167 -9.06 -12.30 23.70
C ALA A 167 -9.78 -11.95 25.02
N ARG A 168 -10.86 -12.69 25.35
CA ARG A 168 -11.50 -12.71 26.67
C ARG A 168 -11.39 -14.09 27.28
#